data_501e8a4356d3185a5b21eaed2612f186
#
_entry.id   501e8a4356d3185a5b21eaed2612f186
#
_cell.length_a   1.000
_cell.length_b   1.000
_cell.length_c   1.000
_cell.angle_alpha   90.00
_cell.angle_beta   90.00
_cell.angle_gamma   90.00
#
_symmetry.space_group_name_H-M   'P 1'
#
loop_
_entity.id
_entity.type
_entity.pdbx_description
1 polymer ?
#
loop_
_entity_poly.entity_id
_entity_poly.type
_entity_poly.pdbx_seq_one_letter_code
_entity_poly.pdbx_strand_id
1 'polypeptide(L)'
;MKAFRLFMLTITLALLSISVQGQKGDIVLNTNDIPEETHVHLDDFPKGQVIPMIHGWGGMTVDMNAAPAGTDFTPLLEGLENDHCQVPHWGYVIEGAVQIVYEDESKEVFSEGEVFYMKPGHTAVVLKDLKLVSFSPEEGMHELGAHLDKKVAEMQNK
;
A
#
# COMPACT_ATOMS: atom_id res chain seq x y z
N MET A 1 29.73 34.28 70.97
CA MET A 1 29.81 32.97 70.31
C MET A 1 28.43 32.70 69.67
N LYS A 2 28.29 32.92 68.37
CA LYS A 2 27.00 32.74 67.61
C LYS A 2 27.08 31.40 66.96
N ALA A 3 26.21 30.47 67.33
CA ALA A 3 26.08 29.16 66.74
C ALA A 3 25.38 29.29 65.40
N PHE A 4 26.04 28.85 64.28
CA PHE A 4 25.52 28.81 62.90
C PHE A 4 24.82 27.47 62.77
N ARG A 5 23.47 27.47 62.67
CA ARG A 5 22.68 26.29 62.39
C ARG A 5 22.66 26.08 60.86
N LEU A 6 23.36 25.04 60.44
CA LEU A 6 23.34 24.54 59.05
C LEU A 6 22.01 23.81 58.80
N PHE A 7 21.16 24.38 57.95
CA PHE A 7 19.91 23.78 57.56
C PHE A 7 20.22 22.88 56.32
N MET A 8 20.28 21.57 56.56
CA MET A 8 20.37 20.59 55.46
C MET A 8 19.00 20.45 54.79
N LEU A 9 18.86 21.00 53.57
CA LEU A 9 17.72 20.81 52.73
C LEU A 9 17.90 19.48 51.95
N THR A 10 17.23 18.42 52.39
CA THR A 10 17.19 17.15 51.69
C THR A 10 16.23 17.29 50.52
N ILE A 11 16.77 17.41 49.30
CA ILE A 11 16.00 17.33 48.07
C ILE A 11 15.71 15.86 47.81
N THR A 12 14.46 15.44 48.05
CA THR A 12 13.99 14.11 47.68
C THR A 12 13.66 14.14 46.18
N LEU A 13 14.56 13.59 45.38
CA LEU A 13 14.35 13.41 43.96
C LEU A 13 13.31 12.29 43.75
N ALA A 14 12.06 12.66 43.53
CA ALA A 14 11.01 11.71 43.11
C ALA A 14 11.28 11.28 41.67
N LEU A 15 11.84 10.10 41.50
CA LEU A 15 11.92 9.45 40.19
C LEU A 15 10.52 9.05 39.78
N LEU A 16 9.90 9.87 38.92
CA LEU A 16 8.67 9.50 38.21
C LEU A 16 9.07 8.45 37.15
N SER A 17 8.91 7.18 37.50
CA SER A 17 8.99 6.09 36.50
C SER A 17 7.78 6.17 35.61
N ILE A 18 7.93 6.75 34.41
CA ILE A 18 6.94 6.67 33.36
C ILE A 18 6.97 5.23 32.82
N SER A 19 6.06 4.40 33.29
CA SER A 19 5.82 3.09 32.68
C SER A 19 5.13 3.33 31.33
N VAL A 20 5.89 3.33 30.24
CA VAL A 20 5.33 3.17 28.90
C VAL A 20 4.84 1.73 28.81
N GLN A 21 3.57 1.52 29.15
CA GLN A 21 2.88 0.30 28.77
C GLN A 21 2.63 0.39 27.25
N GLY A 22 3.61 -0.09 26.48
CA GLY A 22 3.37 -0.45 25.10
C GLY A 22 2.32 -1.55 25.11
N GLN A 23 1.13 -1.26 24.61
CA GLN A 23 0.19 -2.31 24.21
C GLN A 23 0.94 -3.13 23.14
N LYS A 24 1.47 -4.29 23.57
CA LYS A 24 1.76 -5.38 22.66
C LYS A 24 0.41 -5.83 22.13
N GLY A 25 -0.03 -5.24 21.02
CA GLY A 25 -1.04 -5.87 20.21
C GLY A 25 -0.41 -7.16 19.74
N ASP A 26 -0.76 -8.28 20.36
CA ASP A 26 -0.46 -9.58 19.79
C ASP A 26 -1.15 -9.59 18.43
N ILE A 27 -0.36 -9.57 17.36
CA ILE A 27 -0.87 -9.88 16.02
C ILE A 27 -1.25 -11.35 16.10
N VAL A 28 -2.53 -11.59 16.39
CA VAL A 28 -3.11 -12.92 16.29
C VAL A 28 -3.24 -13.19 14.79
N LEU A 29 -2.21 -13.80 14.21
CA LEU A 29 -2.32 -14.38 12.88
C LEU A 29 -3.41 -15.44 12.97
N ASN A 30 -4.54 -15.19 12.31
CA ASN A 30 -5.54 -16.22 12.12
C ASN A 30 -4.88 -17.28 11.25
N THR A 31 -4.74 -18.49 11.77
CA THR A 31 -4.10 -19.61 11.03
C THR A 31 -4.86 -19.98 9.76
N ASN A 32 -6.10 -19.50 9.58
CA ASN A 32 -6.88 -19.65 8.36
C ASN A 32 -6.44 -18.66 7.25
N ASP A 33 -5.62 -17.65 7.59
CA ASP A 33 -5.11 -16.64 6.65
C ASP A 33 -3.71 -16.98 6.14
N ILE A 34 -3.18 -18.16 6.48
CA ILE A 34 -1.91 -18.64 5.92
C ILE A 34 -2.23 -19.31 4.58
N PRO A 35 -1.78 -18.75 3.46
CA PRO A 35 -2.02 -19.35 2.15
C PRO A 35 -1.34 -20.70 2.04
N GLU A 36 -1.93 -21.62 1.30
CA GLU A 36 -1.33 -22.91 0.97
C GLU A 36 -0.04 -22.72 0.15
N GLU A 37 -0.05 -21.75 -0.77
CA GLU A 37 1.12 -21.30 -1.52
C GLU A 37 1.75 -20.09 -0.84
N THR A 38 3.02 -20.21 -0.46
CA THR A 38 3.79 -19.17 0.22
C THR A 38 4.73 -18.41 -0.69
N HIS A 39 4.85 -18.81 -1.94
CA HIS A 39 5.64 -18.15 -2.99
C HIS A 39 5.08 -18.50 -4.37
N VAL A 40 5.23 -17.57 -5.30
CA VAL A 40 4.83 -17.72 -6.69
C VAL A 40 5.89 -17.06 -7.58
N HIS A 41 6.20 -17.65 -8.72
CA HIS A 41 7.04 -16.97 -9.71
C HIS A 41 6.21 -15.94 -10.46
N LEU A 42 6.81 -14.80 -10.83
CA LEU A 42 6.08 -13.71 -11.53
C LEU A 42 5.43 -14.16 -12.86
N ASP A 43 6.00 -15.16 -13.54
CA ASP A 43 5.45 -15.68 -14.79
C ASP A 43 4.24 -16.61 -14.57
N ASP A 44 4.00 -17.04 -13.33
CA ASP A 44 2.93 -17.95 -12.92
C ASP A 44 1.73 -17.22 -12.31
N PHE A 45 1.75 -15.88 -12.29
CA PHE A 45 0.57 -15.09 -11.88
C PHE A 45 -0.65 -15.44 -12.73
N PRO A 46 -1.87 -15.34 -12.17
CA PRO A 46 -3.12 -15.62 -12.87
C PRO A 46 -3.19 -14.86 -14.19
N LYS A 47 -3.67 -15.53 -15.25
CA LYS A 47 -3.78 -14.94 -16.60
C LYS A 47 -5.23 -14.61 -16.91
N GLY A 48 -5.43 -13.61 -17.76
CA GLY A 48 -6.76 -13.22 -18.24
C GLY A 48 -7.50 -12.20 -17.37
N GLN A 49 -6.88 -11.73 -16.29
CA GLN A 49 -7.34 -10.57 -15.52
C GLN A 49 -6.74 -9.29 -16.09
N VAL A 50 -7.40 -8.15 -15.88
CA VAL A 50 -6.86 -6.82 -16.23
C VAL A 50 -5.56 -6.56 -15.49
N ILE A 51 -5.57 -6.86 -14.20
CA ILE A 51 -4.41 -6.87 -13.32
C ILE A 51 -4.35 -8.25 -12.69
N PRO A 52 -3.34 -9.08 -12.98
CA PRO A 52 -3.13 -10.37 -12.33
C PRO A 52 -2.99 -10.22 -10.82
N MET A 53 -3.85 -10.87 -10.04
CA MET A 53 -3.92 -10.76 -8.58
C MET A 53 -3.91 -12.12 -7.91
N ILE A 54 -3.24 -12.20 -6.75
CA ILE A 54 -3.27 -13.34 -5.83
C ILE A 54 -3.81 -12.83 -4.50
N HIS A 55 -4.93 -13.37 -4.08
CA HIS A 55 -5.60 -13.00 -2.83
C HIS A 55 -5.25 -13.94 -1.69
N GLY A 56 -5.54 -13.54 -0.43
CA GLY A 56 -5.45 -14.40 0.74
C GLY A 56 -4.05 -14.54 1.33
N TRP A 57 -3.12 -13.67 0.98
CA TRP A 57 -1.76 -13.70 1.53
C TRP A 57 -1.66 -12.90 2.84
N GLY A 58 -2.25 -13.46 3.91
CA GLY A 58 -2.22 -12.84 5.25
C GLY A 58 -2.99 -11.52 5.30
N GLY A 59 -4.15 -11.44 4.65
CA GLY A 59 -4.96 -10.21 4.54
C GLY A 59 -4.49 -9.23 3.48
N MET A 60 -3.53 -9.67 2.64
CA MET A 60 -3.00 -8.87 1.53
C MET A 60 -3.31 -9.54 0.19
N THR A 61 -3.54 -8.72 -0.80
CA THR A 61 -3.49 -9.09 -2.22
C THR A 61 -2.13 -8.69 -2.78
N VAL A 62 -1.53 -9.60 -3.53
CA VAL A 62 -0.34 -9.32 -4.33
C VAL A 62 -0.77 -9.20 -5.78
N ASP A 63 -0.38 -8.14 -6.46
CA ASP A 63 -0.68 -7.93 -7.87
C ASP A 63 0.57 -7.65 -8.69
N MET A 64 0.50 -7.97 -9.98
CA MET A 64 1.55 -7.69 -10.94
C MET A 64 0.96 -6.85 -12.08
N ASN A 65 1.42 -5.62 -12.20
CA ASN A 65 1.09 -4.75 -13.31
C ASN A 65 2.16 -4.79 -14.38
N ALA A 66 1.74 -5.03 -15.62
CA ALA A 66 2.57 -4.89 -16.81
C ALA A 66 1.78 -4.16 -17.89
N ALA A 67 2.29 -3.00 -18.32
CA ALA A 67 1.60 -2.18 -19.32
C ALA A 67 2.60 -1.41 -20.19
N PRO A 68 2.29 -1.20 -21.48
CA PRO A 68 3.15 -0.42 -22.38
C PRO A 68 3.11 1.07 -22.05
N ALA A 69 4.16 1.78 -22.42
CA ALA A 69 4.23 3.23 -22.32
C ALA A 69 3.02 3.90 -23.00
N GLY A 70 2.49 4.93 -22.37
CA GLY A 70 1.30 5.66 -22.81
C GLY A 70 -0.02 5.06 -22.30
N THR A 71 -0.01 3.93 -21.58
CA THR A 71 -1.21 3.42 -20.93
C THR A 71 -1.67 4.40 -19.86
N ASP A 72 -2.93 4.83 -19.94
CA ASP A 72 -3.60 5.68 -18.97
C ASP A 72 -4.68 4.85 -18.24
N PHE A 73 -4.53 4.71 -16.92
CA PHE A 73 -5.46 3.96 -16.09
C PHE A 73 -6.67 4.79 -15.65
N THR A 74 -6.66 6.10 -15.87
CA THR A 74 -7.75 7.01 -15.45
C THR A 74 -9.14 6.56 -15.94
N PRO A 75 -9.33 6.15 -17.21
CA PRO A 75 -10.64 5.70 -17.68
C PRO A 75 -11.16 4.44 -17.00
N LEU A 76 -10.28 3.61 -16.47
CA LEU A 76 -10.65 2.40 -15.72
C LEU A 76 -11.17 2.70 -14.31
N LEU A 77 -10.83 3.87 -13.76
CA LEU A 77 -11.19 4.27 -12.42
C LEU A 77 -12.47 5.12 -12.36
N GLU A 78 -13.01 5.53 -13.51
CA GLU A 78 -14.28 6.25 -13.59
C GLU A 78 -15.42 5.50 -12.87
N GLY A 79 -16.10 6.18 -11.95
CA GLY A 79 -17.20 5.65 -11.14
C GLY A 79 -16.77 5.11 -9.79
N LEU A 80 -15.46 5.06 -9.48
CA LEU A 80 -14.95 4.98 -8.11
C LEU A 80 -15.09 6.33 -7.42
N GLU A 81 -14.80 6.39 -6.12
CA GLU A 81 -14.79 7.64 -5.36
C GLU A 81 -13.83 8.64 -6.00
N ASN A 82 -14.36 9.82 -6.38
CA ASN A 82 -13.66 10.88 -7.09
C ASN A 82 -12.94 10.41 -8.39
N ASP A 83 -13.38 9.31 -9.00
CA ASP A 83 -12.74 8.68 -10.16
C ASP A 83 -11.26 8.29 -9.93
N HIS A 84 -10.91 7.99 -8.68
CA HIS A 84 -9.56 7.60 -8.26
C HIS A 84 -9.56 6.28 -7.47
N CYS A 85 -8.44 5.58 -7.49
CA CYS A 85 -8.23 4.40 -6.67
C CYS A 85 -8.03 4.81 -5.21
N GLN A 86 -8.87 4.30 -4.30
CA GLN A 86 -8.80 4.58 -2.87
C GLN A 86 -8.01 3.50 -2.10
N VAL A 87 -7.46 2.51 -2.78
CA VAL A 87 -6.67 1.45 -2.14
C VAL A 87 -5.21 1.90 -2.07
N PRO A 88 -4.55 1.84 -0.90
CA PRO A 88 -3.11 2.07 -0.82
C PRO A 88 -2.34 0.88 -1.38
N HIS A 89 -1.23 1.14 -2.07
CA HIS A 89 -0.35 0.11 -2.59
C HIS A 89 1.09 0.33 -2.12
N TRP A 90 1.75 -0.73 -1.70
CA TRP A 90 3.19 -0.78 -1.48
C TRP A 90 3.80 -1.69 -2.54
N GLY A 91 4.94 -1.34 -3.09
CA GLY A 91 5.49 -2.20 -4.13
C GLY A 91 6.91 -1.87 -4.55
N TYR A 92 7.29 -2.50 -5.65
CA TYR A 92 8.59 -2.35 -6.27
C TYR A 92 8.44 -2.30 -7.80
N VAL A 93 9.09 -1.30 -8.41
CA VAL A 93 9.15 -1.19 -9.87
C VAL A 93 10.29 -2.05 -10.40
N ILE A 94 9.91 -3.10 -11.13
CA ILE A 94 10.86 -4.06 -11.70
C ILE A 94 11.47 -3.50 -12.99
N GLU A 95 10.65 -2.82 -13.80
CA GLU A 95 11.03 -2.26 -15.10
C GLU A 95 10.18 -1.03 -15.41
N GLY A 96 10.78 -0.03 -16.05
CA GLY A 96 10.09 1.12 -16.61
C GLY A 96 9.82 2.26 -15.65
N ALA A 97 8.71 2.99 -15.89
CA ALA A 97 8.32 4.13 -15.06
C ALA A 97 6.82 4.42 -15.17
N VAL A 98 6.22 4.84 -14.08
CA VAL A 98 4.82 5.25 -14.00
C VAL A 98 4.68 6.59 -13.27
N GLN A 99 3.86 7.49 -13.81
CA GLN A 99 3.45 8.71 -13.14
C GLN A 99 2.15 8.46 -12.39
N ILE A 100 2.15 8.78 -11.12
CA ILE A 100 0.98 8.77 -10.25
C ILE A 100 0.46 10.20 -10.16
N VAL A 101 -0.85 10.37 -10.29
CA VAL A 101 -1.54 11.65 -10.14
C VAL A 101 -2.56 11.48 -9.02
N TYR A 102 -2.49 12.34 -8.01
CA TYR A 102 -3.38 12.32 -6.86
C TYR A 102 -4.56 13.30 -7.04
N GLU A 103 -5.60 13.16 -6.23
CA GLU A 103 -6.79 14.03 -6.25
C GLU A 103 -6.47 15.53 -6.06
N ASP A 104 -5.37 15.85 -5.36
CA ASP A 104 -4.89 17.21 -5.16
C ASP A 104 -4.05 17.73 -6.34
N GLU A 105 -4.07 17.00 -7.48
CA GLU A 105 -3.27 17.26 -8.69
C GLU A 105 -1.75 17.13 -8.51
N SER A 106 -1.28 16.75 -7.32
CA SER A 106 0.13 16.45 -7.12
C SER A 106 0.55 15.19 -7.90
N LYS A 107 1.82 15.15 -8.30
CA LYS A 107 2.34 14.08 -9.14
C LYS A 107 3.63 13.54 -8.56
N GLU A 108 3.76 12.22 -8.65
CA GLU A 108 4.99 11.49 -8.34
C GLU A 108 5.35 10.59 -9.53
N VAL A 109 6.62 10.25 -9.68
CA VAL A 109 7.06 9.26 -10.66
C VAL A 109 7.80 8.17 -9.92
N PHE A 110 7.33 6.93 -10.11
CA PHE A 110 8.03 5.74 -9.64
C PHE A 110 8.78 5.11 -10.80
N SER A 111 10.05 4.80 -10.61
CA SER A 111 10.97 4.32 -11.63
C SER A 111 11.58 2.97 -11.28
N GLU A 112 12.12 2.30 -12.28
CA GLU A 112 12.84 1.04 -12.12
C GLU A 112 13.82 1.08 -10.95
N GLY A 113 13.77 0.03 -10.11
CA GLY A 113 14.62 -0.12 -8.93
C GLY A 113 14.07 0.53 -7.66
N GLU A 114 12.94 1.23 -7.72
CA GLU A 114 12.37 1.92 -6.56
C GLU A 114 11.32 1.06 -5.84
N VAL A 115 11.36 1.09 -4.52
CA VAL A 115 10.23 0.71 -3.66
C VAL A 115 9.34 1.93 -3.49
N PHE A 116 8.01 1.73 -3.48
CA PHE A 116 7.07 2.83 -3.41
C PHE A 116 5.97 2.61 -2.39
N TYR A 117 5.35 3.70 -1.97
CA TYR A 117 4.05 3.75 -1.34
C TYR A 117 3.14 4.67 -2.14
N MET A 118 2.11 4.12 -2.74
CA MET A 118 1.09 4.84 -3.47
C MET A 118 -0.09 5.08 -2.54
N LYS A 119 -0.34 6.35 -2.23
CA LYS A 119 -1.43 6.76 -1.30
C LYS A 119 -2.80 6.57 -1.95
N PRO A 120 -3.88 6.37 -1.16
CA PRO A 120 -5.24 6.47 -1.66
C PRO A 120 -5.50 7.78 -2.43
N GLY A 121 -6.50 7.78 -3.32
CA GLY A 121 -6.85 8.94 -4.13
C GLY A 121 -5.93 9.15 -5.31
N HIS A 122 -5.58 8.09 -6.03
CA HIS A 122 -4.63 8.17 -7.14
C HIS A 122 -5.16 7.59 -8.45
N THR A 123 -4.59 8.07 -9.55
CA THR A 123 -4.59 7.43 -10.88
C THR A 123 -3.17 7.31 -11.40
N ALA A 124 -2.97 6.62 -12.54
CA ALA A 124 -1.64 6.33 -13.05
C ALA A 124 -1.55 6.44 -14.57
N VAL A 125 -0.41 6.95 -15.06
CA VAL A 125 -0.06 6.97 -16.48
C VAL A 125 1.33 6.37 -16.66
N VAL A 126 1.45 5.37 -17.51
CA VAL A 126 2.72 4.68 -17.79
C VAL A 126 3.60 5.55 -18.68
N LEU A 127 4.79 5.89 -18.20
CA LEU A 127 5.76 6.71 -18.93
C LEU A 127 6.75 5.90 -19.78
N LYS A 128 7.09 4.69 -19.29
CA LYS A 128 7.95 3.70 -19.98
C LYS A 128 7.34 2.33 -19.74
N ASP A 129 7.52 1.40 -20.70
CA ASP A 129 7.03 0.02 -20.56
C ASP A 129 7.25 -0.48 -19.14
N LEU A 130 6.14 -0.78 -18.45
CA LEU A 130 6.10 -0.96 -17.01
C LEU A 130 5.98 -2.43 -16.64
N LYS A 131 6.73 -2.82 -15.63
CA LYS A 131 6.48 -4.02 -14.85
C LYS A 131 6.71 -3.70 -13.37
N LEU A 132 5.70 -3.90 -12.54
CA LEU A 132 5.79 -3.71 -11.09
C LEU A 132 5.03 -4.80 -10.35
N VAL A 133 5.42 -5.05 -9.11
CA VAL A 133 4.67 -5.85 -8.16
C VAL A 133 4.21 -4.95 -7.02
N SER A 134 2.95 -5.13 -6.59
CA SER A 134 2.44 -4.43 -5.42
C SER A 134 1.72 -5.34 -4.43
N PHE A 135 1.58 -4.82 -3.22
CA PHE A 135 0.95 -5.45 -2.07
C PHE A 135 -0.07 -4.47 -1.52
N SER A 136 -1.30 -4.93 -1.31
CA SER A 136 -2.41 -4.06 -0.95
C SER A 136 -3.36 -4.76 0.01
N PRO A 137 -4.07 -4.01 0.88
CA PRO A 137 -5.10 -4.61 1.73
C PRO A 137 -6.15 -5.34 0.89
N GLU A 138 -6.42 -6.59 1.23
CA GLU A 138 -7.25 -7.49 0.42
C GLU A 138 -8.68 -6.98 0.22
N GLU A 139 -9.30 -6.42 1.27
CA GLU A 139 -10.68 -5.95 1.23
C GLU A 139 -10.91 -4.95 0.08
N GLY A 140 -10.08 -3.91 -0.02
CA GLY A 140 -10.19 -2.92 -1.10
C GLY A 140 -9.86 -3.48 -2.48
N MET A 141 -8.96 -4.46 -2.56
CA MET A 141 -8.56 -5.06 -3.85
C MET A 141 -9.63 -5.93 -4.48
N HIS A 142 -10.50 -6.58 -3.69
CA HIS A 142 -11.65 -7.30 -4.24
C HIS A 142 -12.63 -6.37 -4.94
N GLU A 143 -12.95 -5.23 -4.33
CA GLU A 143 -13.85 -4.23 -4.90
C GLU A 143 -13.22 -3.57 -6.14
N LEU A 144 -11.95 -3.20 -6.07
CA LEU A 144 -11.21 -2.63 -7.19
C LEU A 144 -11.16 -3.60 -8.38
N GLY A 145 -10.79 -4.87 -8.15
CA GLY A 145 -10.72 -5.88 -9.21
C GLY A 145 -12.05 -6.06 -9.93
N ALA A 146 -13.15 -6.20 -9.18
CA ALA A 146 -14.49 -6.32 -9.75
C ALA A 146 -14.89 -5.08 -10.58
N HIS A 147 -14.52 -3.87 -10.11
CA HIS A 147 -14.77 -2.63 -10.85
C HIS A 147 -13.97 -2.60 -12.17
N LEU A 148 -12.67 -2.93 -12.14
CA LEU A 148 -11.82 -2.93 -13.32
C LEU A 148 -12.30 -3.92 -14.38
N ASP A 149 -12.67 -5.14 -13.99
CA ASP A 149 -13.20 -6.16 -14.91
C ASP A 149 -14.48 -5.68 -15.60
N LYS A 150 -15.39 -5.05 -14.85
CA LYS A 150 -16.60 -4.44 -15.36
C LYS A 150 -16.29 -3.32 -16.36
N LYS A 151 -15.37 -2.41 -16.02
CA LYS A 151 -14.98 -1.28 -16.91
C LYS A 151 -14.39 -1.76 -18.22
N VAL A 152 -13.49 -2.75 -18.17
CA VAL A 152 -12.93 -3.32 -19.41
C VAL A 152 -14.00 -3.97 -20.27
N ALA A 153 -14.94 -4.70 -19.68
CA ALA A 153 -16.06 -5.28 -20.44
C ALA A 153 -16.93 -4.19 -21.09
N GLU A 154 -17.20 -3.08 -20.43
CA GLU A 154 -17.93 -1.93 -20.98
C GLU A 154 -17.17 -1.25 -22.13
N MET A 155 -15.84 -1.12 -22.03
CA MET A 155 -15.00 -0.52 -23.08
C MET A 155 -14.91 -1.39 -24.35
N GLN A 156 -14.95 -2.72 -24.20
CA GLN A 156 -14.91 -3.66 -25.32
C GLN A 156 -16.24 -3.74 -26.11
N ASN A 157 -17.35 -3.30 -25.51
CA ASN A 157 -18.68 -3.35 -26.10
C ASN A 157 -19.14 -2.03 -26.80
N LYS A 158 -18.25 -1.03 -26.85
CA LYS A 158 -18.45 0.26 -27.54
C LYS A 158 -17.82 0.24 -28.92
#